data_1bd13433fd624f4f4e4eef148e3e72a8
#
_entry.id   1bd13433fd624f4f4e4eef148e3e72a8
#
_cell.length_a   1.000
_cell.length_b   1.000
_cell.length_c   1.000
_cell.angle_alpha   90.00
_cell.angle_beta   90.00
_cell.angle_gamma   90.00
#
_symmetry.space_group_name_H-M   'P 1'
#
loop_
_entity.id
_entity.type
_entity.pdbx_description
1 polymer ?
#
loop_
_entity_poly.entity_id
_entity_poly.type
_entity_poly.pdbx_seq_one_letter_code
_entity_poly.pdbx_strand_id
1 'polypeptide(L)'
;MNPATGKFEGIMAGEMADFLRHQRALGKRFINEERGLLLFDQYLIEQKIEAVTKITPELVDAFLASRPRSRPRSYNHLLSVVRRLFKWLVRQERWLQSPVQSRPRHATAAQTTFLFDRSQAQQLLKLAAELPDNNHGRNRGKIYFTIFALMYGLGLRVAEASRLCRQDVDLERKVLVIRETKFLKSRLVPFGPKIEARLREYLQREGALGPTTPLFSFAPDRSKPITSSTVTQTFHALWPRLGLKVPAGAASPRLHCLRHSFAVGTLLRWYRSGINPQQRLWDLSTFMGHVHPASTAVYLTITAELLDEANQRFHRFAAPLLKEVAQ
;
A
#
# COMPACT_ATOMS: atom_id res chain seq x y z
N MET A 1 19.73 20.48 22.30
CA MET A 1 19.97 19.07 21.93
C MET A 1 19.16 18.72 20.70
N ASN A 2 19.76 18.22 19.64
CA ASN A 2 19.15 18.02 18.34
C ASN A 2 18.38 16.66 18.35
N PRO A 3 17.06 16.59 18.22
CA PRO A 3 16.26 15.37 18.44
C PRO A 3 16.55 14.21 17.47
N ALA A 4 17.39 14.42 16.45
CA ALA A 4 17.72 13.40 15.48
C ALA A 4 18.98 12.60 15.81
N THR A 5 19.89 13.12 16.63
CA THR A 5 21.15 12.46 16.99
C THR A 5 21.00 11.38 18.07
N GLY A 6 19.91 11.39 18.85
CA GLY A 6 19.70 10.42 19.94
C GLY A 6 19.31 9.00 19.54
N LYS A 7 19.24 8.70 18.24
CA LYS A 7 18.86 7.35 17.74
C LYS A 7 20.02 6.53 17.16
N PHE A 8 21.10 7.18 16.75
CA PHE A 8 22.30 6.56 16.24
C PHE A 8 23.43 6.77 17.23
N GLU A 9 24.20 5.75 17.49
CA GLU A 9 25.25 5.74 18.52
C GLU A 9 26.63 5.36 17.96
N GLY A 10 26.67 4.84 16.72
CA GLY A 10 27.90 4.41 16.07
C GLY A 10 28.71 5.54 15.46
N ILE A 11 29.86 5.19 14.87
CA ILE A 11 30.84 6.11 14.28
C ILE A 11 30.24 7.03 13.17
N MET A 12 29.14 6.61 12.53
CA MET A 12 28.43 7.37 11.49
C MET A 12 27.13 8.03 11.98
N ALA A 13 26.95 8.17 13.30
CA ALA A 13 25.70 8.69 13.87
C ALA A 13 25.35 10.09 13.33
N GLY A 14 26.35 10.97 13.22
CA GLY A 14 26.20 12.32 12.68
C GLY A 14 25.76 12.32 11.21
N GLU A 15 26.45 11.57 10.38
CA GLU A 15 26.20 11.45 8.94
C GLU A 15 24.81 10.86 8.66
N MET A 16 24.38 9.83 9.39
CA MET A 16 23.06 9.23 9.26
C MET A 16 21.95 10.18 9.68
N ALA A 17 22.16 10.92 10.78
CA ALA A 17 21.21 11.93 11.25
C ALA A 17 21.06 13.09 10.24
N ASP A 18 22.18 13.58 9.70
CA ASP A 18 22.18 14.62 8.67
C ASP A 18 21.49 14.17 7.39
N PHE A 19 21.80 12.95 6.94
CA PHE A 19 21.13 12.36 5.78
C PHE A 19 19.62 12.25 5.97
N LEU A 20 19.14 11.78 7.13
CA LEU A 20 17.71 11.70 7.43
C LEU A 20 17.08 13.09 7.47
N ARG A 21 17.74 14.07 8.08
CA ARG A 21 17.27 15.45 8.13
C ARG A 21 17.12 16.02 6.72
N HIS A 22 18.12 15.84 5.87
CA HIS A 22 18.08 16.25 4.47
C HIS A 22 16.94 15.60 3.70
N GLN A 23 16.76 14.27 3.82
CA GLN A 23 15.67 13.56 3.13
C GLN A 23 14.28 13.98 3.61
N ARG A 24 14.15 14.29 4.92
CA ARG A 24 12.90 14.77 5.51
C ARG A 24 12.58 16.20 5.09
N ALA A 25 13.56 17.06 4.96
CA ALA A 25 13.41 18.41 4.40
C ALA A 25 12.90 18.38 2.94
N LEU A 26 13.21 17.31 2.18
CA LEU A 26 12.64 17.05 0.86
C LEU A 26 11.23 16.44 0.88
N GLY A 27 10.52 16.49 2.01
CA GLY A 27 9.15 15.98 2.19
C GLY A 27 9.02 14.46 2.29
N LYS A 28 10.11 13.72 2.47
CA LYS A 28 10.07 12.26 2.61
C LYS A 28 9.97 11.86 4.07
N ARG A 29 9.04 10.96 4.41
CA ARG A 29 8.93 10.46 5.81
C ARG A 29 10.12 9.59 6.23
N PHE A 30 10.68 8.82 5.34
CA PHE A 30 11.90 7.98 5.52
C PHE A 30 11.89 7.06 6.76
N ILE A 31 10.74 6.55 7.17
CA ILE A 31 10.58 5.73 8.38
C ILE A 31 11.21 4.34 8.22
N ASN A 32 11.00 3.69 7.07
CA ASN A 32 11.56 2.36 6.81
C ASN A 32 13.06 2.44 6.50
N GLU A 33 13.48 3.51 5.87
CA GLU A 33 14.87 3.81 5.58
C GLU A 33 15.65 4.08 6.87
N GLU A 34 15.09 4.84 7.81
CA GLU A 34 15.64 5.05 9.15
C GLU A 34 15.89 3.72 9.86
N ARG A 35 14.91 2.79 9.82
CA ARG A 35 15.11 1.44 10.38
C ARG A 35 16.27 0.69 9.71
N GLY A 36 16.44 0.83 8.40
CA GLY A 36 17.56 0.26 7.67
C GLY A 36 18.91 0.85 8.09
N LEU A 37 18.95 2.17 8.34
CA LEU A 37 20.14 2.84 8.85
C LEU A 37 20.46 2.44 10.29
N LEU A 38 19.46 2.30 11.16
CA LEU A 38 19.65 1.81 12.52
C LEU A 38 20.24 0.39 12.56
N LEU A 39 19.83 -0.48 11.63
CA LEU A 39 20.43 -1.82 11.51
C LEU A 39 21.90 -1.74 11.08
N PHE A 40 22.26 -0.78 10.23
CA PHE A 40 23.63 -0.58 9.81
C PHE A 40 24.49 0.03 10.92
N ASP A 41 23.97 1.03 11.61
CA ASP A 41 24.60 1.66 12.77
C ASP A 41 24.91 0.63 13.86
N GLN A 42 23.93 -0.17 14.24
CA GLN A 42 24.10 -1.25 15.22
C GLN A 42 25.15 -2.27 14.76
N TYR A 43 25.19 -2.62 13.48
CA TYR A 43 26.21 -3.53 12.95
C TYR A 43 27.62 -2.94 13.07
N LEU A 44 27.81 -1.65 12.79
CA LEU A 44 29.09 -0.98 12.95
C LEU A 44 29.57 -1.01 14.42
N ILE A 45 28.65 -0.83 15.36
CA ILE A 45 28.93 -0.94 16.80
C ILE A 45 29.29 -2.38 17.18
N GLU A 46 28.51 -3.38 16.74
CA GLU A 46 28.77 -4.81 16.98
C GLU A 46 30.14 -5.24 16.46
N GLN A 47 30.58 -4.69 15.32
CA GLN A 47 31.88 -4.95 14.72
C GLN A 47 33.01 -4.06 15.28
N LYS A 48 32.73 -3.22 16.29
CA LYS A 48 33.69 -2.30 16.93
C LYS A 48 34.43 -1.44 15.91
N ILE A 49 33.70 -0.87 14.96
CA ILE A 49 34.28 0.03 13.94
C ILE A 49 34.49 1.41 14.55
N GLU A 50 35.76 1.75 14.81
CA GLU A 50 36.16 3.02 15.47
C GLU A 50 36.60 4.10 14.49
N ALA A 51 36.82 3.75 13.21
CA ALA A 51 37.23 4.71 12.19
C ALA A 51 36.42 4.53 10.89
N VAL A 52 36.01 5.62 10.29
CA VAL A 52 35.24 5.62 9.03
C VAL A 52 36.01 5.00 7.87
N THR A 53 37.34 5.04 7.91
CA THR A 53 38.21 4.43 6.91
C THR A 53 38.15 2.88 6.91
N LYS A 54 37.67 2.26 7.99
CA LYS A 54 37.42 0.82 8.08
C LYS A 54 36.10 0.39 7.42
N ILE A 55 35.27 1.32 6.94
CA ILE A 55 34.04 0.99 6.26
C ILE A 55 34.36 0.71 4.78
N THR A 56 34.77 -0.52 4.53
CA THR A 56 35.15 -1.02 3.21
C THR A 56 34.00 -1.68 2.48
N PRO A 57 34.10 -1.99 1.17
CA PRO A 57 33.12 -2.77 0.44
C PRO A 57 32.80 -4.10 1.10
N GLU A 58 33.82 -4.79 1.60
CA GLU A 58 33.71 -6.10 2.26
C GLU A 58 32.90 -6.00 3.56
N LEU A 59 33.09 -4.92 4.33
CA LEU A 59 32.27 -4.66 5.54
C LEU A 59 30.83 -4.44 5.20
N VAL A 60 30.52 -3.69 4.14
CA VAL A 60 29.14 -3.46 3.68
C VAL A 60 28.50 -4.77 3.19
N ASP A 61 29.26 -5.59 2.46
CA ASP A 61 28.79 -6.90 2.00
C ASP A 61 28.55 -7.86 3.19
N ALA A 62 29.42 -7.87 4.18
CA ALA A 62 29.27 -8.62 5.43
C ALA A 62 28.02 -8.13 6.21
N PHE A 63 27.77 -6.82 6.28
CA PHE A 63 26.52 -6.28 6.86
C PHE A 63 25.31 -6.83 6.15
N LEU A 64 25.27 -6.77 4.82
CA LEU A 64 24.13 -7.26 4.03
C LEU A 64 23.93 -8.77 4.19
N ALA A 65 25.01 -9.53 4.36
CA ALA A 65 25.00 -10.97 4.62
C ALA A 65 24.53 -11.29 6.05
N SER A 66 24.93 -10.51 7.05
CA SER A 66 24.56 -10.71 8.47
C SER A 66 23.06 -10.51 8.72
N ARG A 67 22.35 -9.92 7.79
CA ARG A 67 20.89 -9.70 7.85
C ARG A 67 20.20 -10.53 6.75
N PRO A 68 20.13 -11.86 6.87
CA PRO A 68 19.60 -12.74 5.81
C PRO A 68 18.17 -12.37 5.45
N ARG A 69 17.93 -12.21 4.16
CA ARG A 69 16.63 -11.86 3.61
C ARG A 69 16.30 -12.79 2.45
N SER A 70 15.33 -13.66 2.68
CA SER A 70 14.88 -14.63 1.68
C SER A 70 14.31 -13.97 0.42
N ARG A 71 13.69 -12.81 0.58
CA ARG A 71 13.05 -12.10 -0.55
C ARG A 71 13.99 -11.08 -1.16
N PRO A 72 14.28 -11.16 -2.49
CA PRO A 72 15.13 -10.19 -3.20
C PRO A 72 14.73 -8.73 -2.94
N ARG A 73 13.44 -8.44 -2.90
CA ARG A 73 12.93 -7.08 -2.63
C ARG A 73 13.37 -6.52 -1.28
N SER A 74 13.40 -7.36 -0.24
CA SER A 74 13.81 -6.92 1.10
C SER A 74 15.31 -6.68 1.18
N TYR A 75 16.10 -7.52 0.51
CA TYR A 75 17.54 -7.31 0.35
C TYR A 75 17.82 -6.03 -0.43
N ASN A 76 17.18 -5.87 -1.59
CA ASN A 76 17.37 -4.70 -2.45
C ASN A 76 16.96 -3.40 -1.78
N HIS A 77 15.95 -3.44 -0.89
CA HIS A 77 15.56 -2.28 -0.09
C HIS A 77 16.69 -1.89 0.86
N LEU A 78 17.25 -2.83 1.64
CA LEU A 78 18.34 -2.55 2.57
C LEU A 78 19.58 -2.03 1.85
N LEU A 79 19.99 -2.71 0.78
CA LEU A 79 21.07 -2.27 -0.11
C LEU A 79 20.84 -0.84 -0.63
N SER A 80 19.60 -0.54 -1.07
CA SER A 80 19.24 0.79 -1.56
C SER A 80 19.33 1.88 -0.50
N VAL A 81 19.03 1.56 0.76
CA VAL A 81 19.14 2.50 1.88
C VAL A 81 20.62 2.88 2.09
N VAL A 82 21.48 1.90 2.25
CA VAL A 82 22.93 2.13 2.46
C VAL A 82 23.54 2.82 1.24
N ARG A 83 23.21 2.37 0.03
CA ARG A 83 23.69 3.01 -1.22
C ARG A 83 23.31 4.48 -1.32
N ARG A 84 22.08 4.85 -0.90
CA ARG A 84 21.62 6.25 -0.93
C ARG A 84 22.34 7.11 0.11
N LEU A 85 22.64 6.55 1.29
CA LEU A 85 23.46 7.23 2.29
C LEU A 85 24.84 7.58 1.71
N PHE A 86 25.59 6.58 1.24
CA PHE A 86 26.94 6.82 0.74
C PHE A 86 26.98 7.66 -0.53
N LYS A 87 26.01 7.51 -1.44
CA LYS A 87 25.87 8.42 -2.60
C LYS A 87 25.65 9.87 -2.17
N TRP A 88 24.89 10.09 -1.10
CA TRP A 88 24.69 11.45 -0.58
C TRP A 88 25.96 11.97 0.08
N LEU A 89 26.66 11.17 0.86
CA LEU A 89 27.94 11.55 1.48
C LEU A 89 28.99 11.93 0.43
N VAL A 90 29.09 11.15 -0.65
CA VAL A 90 30.00 11.50 -1.77
C VAL A 90 29.63 12.83 -2.41
N ARG A 91 28.34 13.11 -2.62
CA ARG A 91 27.87 14.40 -3.15
C ARG A 91 28.10 15.57 -2.20
N GLN A 92 28.23 15.31 -0.91
CA GLN A 92 28.56 16.31 0.10
C GLN A 92 30.08 16.41 0.34
N GLU A 93 30.87 15.75 -0.48
CA GLU A 93 32.35 15.70 -0.37
C GLU A 93 32.87 15.20 0.99
N ARG A 94 31.99 14.54 1.75
CA ARG A 94 32.32 13.90 3.04
C ARG A 94 32.92 12.50 2.86
N TRP A 95 32.86 11.96 1.65
CA TRP A 95 33.34 10.63 1.29
C TRP A 95 33.86 10.65 -0.14
N LEU A 96 35.06 10.10 -0.39
CA LEU A 96 35.70 10.11 -1.72
C LEU A 96 34.90 9.27 -2.72
N GLN A 97 34.57 8.03 -2.32
CA GLN A 97 33.81 7.10 -3.15
C GLN A 97 32.91 6.20 -2.29
N SER A 98 31.83 5.71 -2.89
CA SER A 98 30.88 4.84 -2.18
C SER A 98 31.49 3.45 -1.97
N PRO A 99 31.48 2.92 -0.74
CA PRO A 99 31.91 1.54 -0.48
C PRO A 99 30.85 0.50 -0.89
N VAL A 100 29.69 0.90 -1.45
CA VAL A 100 28.59 0.01 -1.80
C VAL A 100 28.75 -0.51 -3.21
N GLN A 101 29.40 -1.66 -3.38
CA GLN A 101 29.63 -2.34 -4.66
C GLN A 101 28.60 -3.43 -4.96
N SER A 102 27.95 -4.02 -3.93
CA SER A 102 26.95 -5.09 -4.07
C SER A 102 25.89 -4.78 -5.11
N ARG A 103 25.53 -5.78 -5.91
CA ARG A 103 24.47 -5.65 -6.92
C ARG A 103 23.09 -6.03 -6.35
N PRO A 104 22.02 -5.41 -6.83
CA PRO A 104 20.68 -5.85 -6.50
C PRO A 104 20.45 -7.30 -6.94
N ARG A 105 19.75 -8.08 -6.11
CA ARG A 105 19.30 -9.42 -6.49
C ARG A 105 18.19 -9.33 -7.52
N HIS A 106 18.20 -10.20 -8.51
CA HIS A 106 17.10 -10.28 -9.47
C HIS A 106 15.79 -10.59 -8.77
N ALA A 107 14.73 -9.93 -9.21
CA ALA A 107 13.40 -10.24 -8.73
C ALA A 107 13.04 -11.68 -9.17
N THR A 108 12.52 -12.47 -8.24
CA THR A 108 11.84 -13.73 -8.61
C THR A 108 10.63 -13.39 -9.47
N ALA A 109 10.19 -14.35 -10.31
CA ALA A 109 9.02 -14.19 -11.16
C ALA A 109 7.86 -13.56 -10.35
N ALA A 110 7.26 -12.54 -10.91
CA ALA A 110 6.16 -11.84 -10.25
C ALA A 110 4.98 -12.81 -10.13
N GLN A 111 4.63 -13.16 -8.89
CA GLN A 111 3.40 -13.89 -8.64
C GLN A 111 2.21 -12.99 -9.00
N THR A 112 1.19 -13.59 -9.62
CA THR A 112 -0.06 -12.87 -9.89
C THR A 112 -0.75 -12.47 -8.59
N THR A 113 -1.42 -11.34 -8.60
CA THR A 113 -2.15 -10.87 -7.41
C THR A 113 -3.45 -11.66 -7.27
N PHE A 114 -3.75 -12.15 -6.07
CA PHE A 114 -5.07 -12.70 -5.78
C PHE A 114 -6.14 -11.61 -5.94
N LEU A 115 -7.22 -11.93 -6.63
CA LEU A 115 -8.35 -11.04 -6.84
C LEU A 115 -9.60 -11.68 -6.25
N PHE A 116 -10.32 -10.93 -5.44
CA PHE A 116 -11.63 -11.34 -4.93
C PHE A 116 -12.68 -11.13 -6.01
N ASP A 117 -13.39 -12.16 -6.38
CA ASP A 117 -14.64 -12.01 -7.10
C ASP A 117 -15.74 -11.45 -6.16
N ARG A 118 -16.94 -11.23 -6.73
CA ARG A 118 -18.05 -10.67 -5.96
C ARG A 118 -18.51 -11.57 -4.83
N SER A 119 -18.59 -12.87 -5.06
CA SER A 119 -19.05 -13.86 -4.06
C SER A 119 -18.06 -13.96 -2.91
N GLN A 120 -16.77 -14.10 -3.22
CA GLN A 120 -15.69 -14.18 -2.25
C GLN A 120 -15.61 -12.91 -1.39
N ALA A 121 -15.75 -11.73 -2.00
CA ALA A 121 -15.78 -10.47 -1.27
C ALA A 121 -17.00 -10.39 -0.34
N GLN A 122 -18.17 -10.85 -0.78
CA GLN A 122 -19.37 -10.91 0.06
C GLN A 122 -19.20 -11.86 1.23
N GLN A 123 -18.58 -13.02 1.04
CA GLN A 123 -18.27 -13.96 2.11
C GLN A 123 -17.32 -13.35 3.15
N LEU A 124 -16.27 -12.65 2.70
CA LEU A 124 -15.36 -11.94 3.59
C LEU A 124 -16.10 -10.87 4.41
N LEU A 125 -16.95 -10.08 3.75
CA LEU A 125 -17.74 -9.05 4.42
C LEU A 125 -18.69 -9.67 5.45
N LYS A 126 -19.35 -10.78 5.14
CA LYS A 126 -20.22 -11.50 6.08
C LYS A 126 -19.43 -11.98 7.31
N LEU A 127 -18.30 -12.66 7.11
CA LEU A 127 -17.45 -13.10 8.21
C LEU A 127 -16.93 -11.93 9.06
N ALA A 128 -16.63 -10.80 8.43
CA ALA A 128 -16.24 -9.59 9.15
C ALA A 128 -17.39 -9.05 10.01
N ALA A 129 -18.63 -9.03 9.49
CA ALA A 129 -19.81 -8.57 10.21
C ALA A 129 -20.13 -9.42 11.45
N GLU A 130 -19.82 -10.70 11.39
CA GLU A 130 -20.06 -11.70 12.45
C GLU A 130 -18.98 -11.69 13.55
N LEU A 131 -17.96 -10.83 13.45
CA LEU A 131 -16.91 -10.76 14.46
C LEU A 131 -17.49 -10.31 15.81
N PRO A 132 -17.31 -11.11 16.87
CA PRO A 132 -17.79 -10.75 18.19
C PRO A 132 -16.96 -9.60 18.76
N ASP A 133 -17.57 -8.83 19.63
CA ASP A 133 -16.90 -7.86 20.46
C ASP A 133 -15.96 -8.56 21.45
N ASN A 134 -14.93 -7.88 21.90
CA ASN A 134 -13.98 -8.39 22.87
C ASN A 134 -13.46 -7.23 23.78
N ASN A 135 -12.56 -7.59 24.71
CA ASN A 135 -11.98 -6.62 25.66
C ASN A 135 -11.19 -5.49 24.98
N HIS A 136 -10.80 -5.65 23.70
CA HIS A 136 -10.02 -4.66 22.93
C HIS A 136 -10.87 -3.85 21.96
N GLY A 137 -12.17 -4.15 21.81
CA GLY A 137 -13.00 -3.38 20.90
C GLY A 137 -14.46 -3.78 20.88
N ARG A 138 -15.30 -2.73 20.91
CA ARG A 138 -16.75 -2.84 20.67
C ARG A 138 -17.09 -2.55 19.20
N ASN A 139 -18.24 -3.03 18.75
CA ASN A 139 -18.72 -2.85 17.39
C ASN A 139 -17.75 -3.40 16.31
N ARG A 140 -16.92 -4.38 16.67
CA ARG A 140 -15.86 -4.92 15.79
C ARG A 140 -16.41 -5.36 14.44
N GLY A 141 -17.48 -6.14 14.41
CA GLY A 141 -18.08 -6.61 13.17
C GLY A 141 -18.47 -5.47 12.23
N LYS A 142 -19.12 -4.42 12.77
CA LYS A 142 -19.56 -3.26 11.98
C LYS A 142 -18.37 -2.46 11.44
N ILE A 143 -17.34 -2.25 12.26
CA ILE A 143 -16.13 -1.52 11.90
C ILE A 143 -15.41 -2.24 10.76
N TYR A 144 -15.09 -3.53 10.91
CA TYR A 144 -14.34 -4.28 9.90
C TYR A 144 -15.14 -4.48 8.62
N PHE A 145 -16.45 -4.79 8.72
CA PHE A 145 -17.31 -4.83 7.56
C PHE A 145 -17.24 -3.52 6.77
N THR A 146 -17.38 -2.38 7.45
CA THR A 146 -17.42 -1.07 6.77
C THR A 146 -16.05 -0.74 6.15
N ILE A 147 -14.95 -0.97 6.86
CA ILE A 147 -13.60 -0.75 6.31
C ILE A 147 -13.37 -1.61 5.06
N PHE A 148 -13.69 -2.91 5.13
CA PHE A 148 -13.51 -3.81 3.99
C PHE A 148 -14.43 -3.46 2.82
N ALA A 149 -15.68 -3.03 3.11
CA ALA A 149 -16.60 -2.55 2.09
C ALA A 149 -16.08 -1.29 1.38
N LEU A 150 -15.48 -0.36 2.12
CA LEU A 150 -14.85 0.84 1.53
C LEU A 150 -13.62 0.47 0.69
N MET A 151 -12.82 -0.49 1.15
CA MET A 151 -11.64 -0.95 0.39
C MET A 151 -12.04 -1.68 -0.91
N TYR A 152 -13.05 -2.53 -0.86
CA TYR A 152 -13.53 -3.28 -2.02
C TYR A 152 -14.38 -2.42 -2.96
N GLY A 153 -15.26 -1.58 -2.42
CA GLY A 153 -16.22 -0.78 -3.20
C GLY A 153 -15.67 0.53 -3.75
N LEU A 154 -14.64 1.10 -3.11
CA LEU A 154 -14.03 2.39 -3.50
C LEU A 154 -12.51 2.28 -3.72
N GLY A 155 -11.93 1.12 -3.56
CA GLY A 155 -10.49 0.95 -3.74
C GLY A 155 -9.62 1.75 -2.77
N LEU A 156 -10.10 2.09 -1.57
CA LEU A 156 -9.30 2.83 -0.59
C LEU A 156 -8.11 2.00 -0.10
N ARG A 157 -7.01 2.68 0.24
CA ARG A 157 -5.93 2.05 1.00
C ARG A 157 -6.36 1.84 2.44
N VAL A 158 -5.87 0.78 3.08
CA VAL A 158 -6.19 0.52 4.50
C VAL A 158 -5.92 1.73 5.39
N ALA A 159 -4.81 2.42 5.18
CA ALA A 159 -4.46 3.62 5.95
C ALA A 159 -5.38 4.82 5.66
N GLU A 160 -5.98 4.89 4.48
CA GLU A 160 -6.97 5.92 4.13
C GLU A 160 -8.29 5.61 4.83
N ALA A 161 -8.79 4.37 4.68
CA ALA A 161 -10.03 3.95 5.32
C ALA A 161 -9.96 4.05 6.85
N SER A 162 -8.88 3.56 7.48
CA SER A 162 -8.75 3.54 8.93
C SER A 162 -8.63 4.93 9.58
N ARG A 163 -8.21 5.97 8.83
CA ARG A 163 -8.01 7.33 9.34
C ARG A 163 -9.15 8.29 9.00
N LEU A 164 -10.23 7.81 8.40
CA LEU A 164 -11.40 8.66 8.13
C LEU A 164 -11.93 9.25 9.42
N CYS A 165 -12.26 10.54 9.38
CA CYS A 165 -12.98 11.25 10.42
C CYS A 165 -14.44 11.49 10.01
N ARG A 166 -15.30 11.89 10.94
CA ARG A 166 -16.70 12.17 10.65
C ARG A 166 -16.87 13.23 9.56
N GLN A 167 -16.09 14.32 9.60
CA GLN A 167 -16.13 15.40 8.60
C GLN A 167 -15.69 14.97 7.21
N ASP A 168 -15.04 13.82 7.06
CA ASP A 168 -14.60 13.32 5.76
C ASP A 168 -15.73 12.63 4.99
N VAL A 169 -16.89 12.41 5.61
CA VAL A 169 -18.05 11.75 5.03
C VAL A 169 -19.15 12.76 4.73
N ASP A 170 -19.30 13.15 3.49
CA ASP A 170 -20.38 13.98 2.99
C ASP A 170 -21.45 13.08 2.35
N LEU A 171 -22.54 12.85 3.09
CA LEU A 171 -23.65 12.00 2.63
C LEU A 171 -24.58 12.71 1.65
N GLU A 172 -24.59 14.04 1.63
CA GLU A 172 -25.45 14.83 0.72
C GLU A 172 -24.84 14.83 -0.67
N ARG A 173 -23.56 15.17 -0.75
CA ARG A 173 -22.80 15.17 -2.00
C ARG A 173 -22.33 13.76 -2.42
N LYS A 174 -22.48 12.77 -1.55
CA LYS A 174 -22.03 11.37 -1.76
C LYS A 174 -20.54 11.27 -2.05
N VAL A 175 -19.74 11.94 -1.23
CA VAL A 175 -18.28 12.04 -1.42
C VAL A 175 -17.56 11.76 -0.11
N LEU A 176 -16.44 11.03 -0.20
CA LEU A 176 -15.43 10.95 0.85
C LEU A 176 -14.28 11.92 0.55
N VAL A 177 -13.83 12.66 1.55
CA VAL A 177 -12.63 13.48 1.50
C VAL A 177 -11.46 12.66 2.03
N ILE A 178 -10.57 12.20 1.17
CA ILE A 178 -9.37 11.45 1.57
C ILE A 178 -8.23 12.42 1.73
N ARG A 179 -7.86 12.69 3.00
CA ARG A 179 -6.86 13.69 3.36
C ARG A 179 -5.47 13.09 3.46
N GLU A 180 -4.45 13.91 3.19
CA GLU A 180 -3.03 13.65 3.47
C GLU A 180 -2.56 12.24 3.08
N THR A 181 -2.82 11.85 1.85
CA THR A 181 -2.33 10.60 1.29
C THR A 181 -0.81 10.64 1.08
N LYS A 182 -0.26 9.68 0.40
CA LYS A 182 1.15 9.71 0.00
C LYS A 182 1.46 11.02 -0.75
N PHE A 183 2.47 11.76 -0.29
CA PHE A 183 2.86 13.12 -0.74
C PHE A 183 1.89 14.25 -0.34
N LEU A 184 1.19 14.13 0.79
CA LEU A 184 0.28 15.14 1.36
C LEU A 184 -0.86 15.56 0.39
N LYS A 185 -1.17 14.75 -0.61
CA LYS A 185 -2.27 15.02 -1.54
C LYS A 185 -3.59 14.58 -0.95
N SER A 186 -4.61 15.42 -1.09
CA SER A 186 -6.00 15.08 -0.77
C SER A 186 -6.78 14.83 -2.05
N ARG A 187 -7.84 14.04 -1.98
CA ARG A 187 -8.74 13.79 -3.10
C ARG A 187 -10.17 13.54 -2.66
N LEU A 188 -11.09 13.82 -3.56
CA LEU A 188 -12.49 13.46 -3.41
C LEU A 188 -12.72 12.06 -4.00
N VAL A 189 -13.50 11.23 -3.31
CA VAL A 189 -13.87 9.89 -3.75
C VAL A 189 -15.38 9.78 -3.73
N PRO A 190 -16.08 9.96 -4.87
CA PRO A 190 -17.52 9.79 -4.96
C PRO A 190 -17.92 8.33 -4.71
N PHE A 191 -19.07 8.13 -4.10
CA PHE A 191 -19.59 6.81 -3.81
C PHE A 191 -21.04 6.63 -4.24
N GLY A 192 -21.36 5.39 -4.62
CA GLY A 192 -22.70 5.01 -5.07
C GLY A 192 -23.63 4.57 -3.92
N PRO A 193 -24.90 4.24 -4.28
CA PRO A 193 -25.99 3.98 -3.30
C PRO A 193 -25.65 2.90 -2.26
N LYS A 194 -24.94 1.85 -2.63
CA LYS A 194 -24.58 0.74 -1.71
C LYS A 194 -23.63 1.20 -0.59
N ILE A 195 -22.66 2.03 -0.93
CA ILE A 195 -21.73 2.60 0.06
C ILE A 195 -22.43 3.68 0.88
N GLU A 196 -23.29 4.48 0.24
CA GLU A 196 -24.13 5.46 0.93
C GLU A 196 -24.99 4.79 2.01
N ALA A 197 -25.77 3.77 1.65
CA ALA A 197 -26.60 3.03 2.60
C ALA A 197 -25.78 2.48 3.78
N ARG A 198 -24.60 1.93 3.48
CA ARG A 198 -23.71 1.41 4.51
C ARG A 198 -23.18 2.49 5.45
N LEU A 199 -22.75 3.63 4.91
CA LEU A 199 -22.24 4.74 5.71
C LEU A 199 -23.36 5.38 6.55
N ARG A 200 -24.58 5.52 6.01
CA ARG A 200 -25.75 5.99 6.78
C ARG A 200 -26.06 5.06 7.94
N GLU A 201 -26.15 3.75 7.69
CA GLU A 201 -26.38 2.75 8.74
C GLU A 201 -25.32 2.80 9.81
N TYR A 202 -24.04 2.90 9.40
CA TYR A 202 -22.92 2.99 10.32
C TYR A 202 -23.02 4.24 11.21
N LEU A 203 -23.20 5.42 10.61
CA LEU A 203 -23.26 6.70 11.32
C LEU A 203 -24.49 6.84 12.22
N GLN A 204 -25.66 6.35 11.81
CA GLN A 204 -26.88 6.37 12.64
C GLN A 204 -26.67 5.61 13.97
N ARG A 205 -25.93 4.53 13.95
CA ARG A 205 -25.66 3.70 15.14
C ARG A 205 -24.57 4.24 16.04
N GLU A 206 -23.69 5.09 15.50
CA GLU A 206 -22.58 5.67 16.26
C GLU A 206 -22.98 6.94 17.04
N GLY A 207 -24.17 7.48 16.77
CA GLY A 207 -24.65 8.72 17.38
C GLY A 207 -23.95 9.98 16.87
N ALA A 208 -24.04 11.06 17.64
CA ALA A 208 -23.44 12.34 17.27
C ALA A 208 -21.91 12.30 17.45
N LEU A 209 -21.18 12.28 16.34
CA LEU A 209 -19.72 12.36 16.30
C LEU A 209 -19.28 13.79 15.97
N GLY A 210 -18.31 14.31 16.73
CA GLY A 210 -17.66 15.58 16.40
C GLY A 210 -16.93 15.50 15.05
N PRO A 211 -16.71 16.63 14.36
CA PRO A 211 -16.13 16.65 13.00
C PRO A 211 -14.81 15.92 12.88
N THR A 212 -13.90 16.09 13.83
CA THR A 212 -12.56 15.50 13.85
C THR A 212 -12.50 14.11 14.49
N THR A 213 -13.62 13.61 15.01
CA THR A 213 -13.68 12.28 15.63
C THR A 213 -13.38 11.19 14.60
N PRO A 214 -12.46 10.25 14.89
CA PRO A 214 -12.21 9.09 14.03
C PRO A 214 -13.48 8.30 13.77
N LEU A 215 -13.75 8.02 12.50
CA LEU A 215 -14.91 7.23 12.10
C LEU A 215 -14.82 5.81 12.66
N PHE A 216 -13.63 5.25 12.68
CA PHE A 216 -13.35 3.89 13.16
C PHE A 216 -12.38 3.94 14.34
N SER A 217 -12.86 3.58 15.51
CA SER A 217 -12.06 3.56 16.74
C SER A 217 -12.53 2.43 17.65
N PHE A 218 -11.56 1.84 18.38
CA PHE A 218 -11.83 0.94 19.50
C PHE A 218 -11.63 1.62 20.86
N ALA A 219 -11.03 2.80 20.86
CA ALA A 219 -10.91 3.58 22.08
C ALA A 219 -12.31 4.03 22.57
N PRO A 220 -12.65 3.87 23.85
CA PRO A 220 -13.95 4.28 24.39
C PRO A 220 -14.26 5.76 24.14
N ASP A 221 -13.24 6.61 24.27
CA ASP A 221 -13.29 8.05 24.03
C ASP A 221 -13.11 8.45 22.58
N ARG A 222 -12.89 7.46 21.68
CA ARG A 222 -12.60 7.66 20.25
C ARG A 222 -11.40 8.58 19.95
N SER A 223 -10.50 8.76 20.89
CA SER A 223 -9.33 9.63 20.72
C SER A 223 -8.35 9.17 19.63
N LYS A 224 -8.36 7.89 19.30
CA LYS A 224 -7.42 7.29 18.35
C LYS A 224 -8.14 6.46 17.29
N PRO A 225 -7.78 6.62 16.00
CA PRO A 225 -8.31 5.76 14.96
C PRO A 225 -7.77 4.34 15.07
N ILE A 226 -8.51 3.37 14.52
CA ILE A 226 -8.01 2.00 14.35
C ILE A 226 -6.75 2.00 13.49
N THR A 227 -5.75 1.19 13.87
CA THR A 227 -4.50 1.14 13.11
C THR A 227 -4.62 0.25 11.88
N SER A 228 -3.89 0.58 10.81
CA SER A 228 -3.80 -0.28 9.62
C SER A 228 -3.26 -1.68 9.94
N SER A 229 -2.41 -1.79 10.96
CA SER A 229 -1.89 -3.08 11.43
C SER A 229 -3.01 -3.94 12.00
N THR A 230 -3.84 -3.38 12.88
CA THR A 230 -4.99 -4.07 13.48
C THR A 230 -5.97 -4.55 12.42
N VAL A 231 -6.27 -3.71 11.42
CA VAL A 231 -7.15 -4.09 10.30
C VAL A 231 -6.54 -5.24 9.48
N THR A 232 -5.23 -5.17 9.22
CA THR A 232 -4.51 -6.20 8.46
C THR A 232 -4.44 -7.53 9.23
N GLN A 233 -4.19 -7.50 10.54
CA GLN A 233 -4.18 -8.70 11.39
C GLN A 233 -5.55 -9.39 11.40
N THR A 234 -6.62 -8.61 11.53
CA THR A 234 -7.98 -9.16 11.48
C THR A 234 -8.30 -9.79 10.12
N PHE A 235 -7.88 -9.17 9.02
CA PHE A 235 -8.00 -9.79 7.70
C PHE A 235 -7.28 -11.15 7.64
N HIS A 236 -6.06 -11.23 8.14
CA HIS A 236 -5.30 -12.49 8.15
C HIS A 236 -5.93 -13.55 9.06
N ALA A 237 -6.61 -13.17 10.13
CA ALA A 237 -7.37 -14.09 10.97
C ALA A 237 -8.66 -14.59 10.29
N LEU A 238 -9.29 -13.76 9.46
CA LEU A 238 -10.51 -14.13 8.72
C LEU A 238 -10.21 -14.94 7.45
N TRP A 239 -9.08 -14.68 6.79
CA TRP A 239 -8.75 -15.30 5.52
C TRP A 239 -8.86 -16.83 5.53
N PRO A 240 -8.27 -17.60 6.48
CA PRO A 240 -8.37 -19.05 6.50
C PRO A 240 -9.81 -19.56 6.65
N ARG A 241 -10.68 -18.78 7.30
CA ARG A 241 -12.08 -19.14 7.53
C ARG A 241 -12.93 -19.09 6.24
N LEU A 242 -12.44 -18.42 5.19
CA LEU A 242 -13.11 -18.43 3.90
C LEU A 242 -12.99 -19.74 3.15
N GLY A 243 -12.01 -20.60 3.49
CA GLY A 243 -11.79 -21.88 2.80
C GLY A 243 -11.43 -21.77 1.32
N LEU A 244 -11.02 -20.57 0.86
CA LEU A 244 -10.73 -20.31 -0.55
C LEU A 244 -9.33 -20.83 -0.92
N LYS A 245 -9.26 -21.49 -2.07
CA LYS A 245 -7.97 -21.91 -2.65
C LYS A 245 -7.29 -20.75 -3.34
N VAL A 246 -5.99 -20.62 -3.14
CA VAL A 246 -5.16 -19.67 -3.89
C VAL A 246 -4.83 -20.30 -5.24
N PRO A 247 -5.13 -19.64 -6.38
CA PRO A 247 -4.78 -20.16 -7.69
C PRO A 247 -3.26 -20.40 -7.82
N ALA A 248 -2.88 -21.40 -8.61
CA ALA A 248 -1.47 -21.68 -8.92
C ALA A 248 -0.79 -20.42 -9.49
N GLY A 249 0.41 -20.10 -9.01
CA GLY A 249 1.14 -18.90 -9.43
C GLY A 249 0.67 -17.58 -8.80
N ALA A 250 -0.42 -17.59 -8.03
CA ALA A 250 -0.88 -16.39 -7.33
C ALA A 250 -0.21 -16.26 -5.94
N ALA A 251 0.02 -15.03 -5.54
CA ALA A 251 0.48 -14.71 -4.19
C ALA A 251 -0.64 -14.94 -3.16
N SER A 252 -0.28 -15.34 -1.94
CA SER A 252 -1.22 -15.40 -0.83
C SER A 252 -1.99 -14.09 -0.67
N PRO A 253 -3.31 -14.13 -0.44
CA PRO A 253 -4.14 -12.96 -0.30
C PRO A 253 -3.67 -12.03 0.80
N ARG A 254 -3.75 -10.74 0.50
CA ARG A 254 -3.47 -9.66 1.43
C ARG A 254 -4.66 -8.72 1.44
N LEU A 255 -4.81 -7.99 2.50
CA LEU A 255 -5.88 -6.98 2.61
C LEU A 255 -5.92 -6.03 1.40
N HIS A 256 -4.75 -5.68 0.83
CA HIS A 256 -4.65 -4.83 -0.35
C HIS A 256 -5.26 -5.46 -1.63
N CYS A 257 -5.48 -6.77 -1.65
CA CYS A 257 -6.16 -7.45 -2.76
C CYS A 257 -7.60 -6.96 -2.96
N LEU A 258 -8.29 -6.48 -1.90
CA LEU A 258 -9.59 -5.84 -2.04
C LEU A 258 -9.55 -4.61 -2.96
N ARG A 259 -8.51 -3.80 -2.81
CA ARG A 259 -8.30 -2.63 -3.67
C ARG A 259 -7.90 -3.03 -5.10
N HIS A 260 -7.10 -4.09 -5.27
CA HIS A 260 -6.78 -4.62 -6.59
C HIS A 260 -8.04 -5.13 -7.29
N SER A 261 -8.91 -5.84 -6.56
CA SER A 261 -10.20 -6.32 -7.08
C SER A 261 -11.12 -5.18 -7.51
N PHE A 262 -11.15 -4.06 -6.76
CA PHE A 262 -11.87 -2.86 -7.19
C PHE A 262 -11.37 -2.34 -8.54
N ALA A 263 -10.05 -2.21 -8.70
CA ALA A 263 -9.46 -1.69 -9.93
C ALA A 263 -9.80 -2.58 -11.13
N VAL A 264 -9.54 -3.90 -11.01
CA VAL A 264 -9.82 -4.88 -12.06
C VAL A 264 -11.32 -4.94 -12.37
N GLY A 265 -12.17 -5.00 -11.35
CA GLY A 265 -13.62 -5.02 -11.53
C GLY A 265 -14.17 -3.73 -12.20
N THR A 266 -13.49 -2.59 -12.02
CA THR A 266 -13.85 -1.35 -12.71
C THR A 266 -13.45 -1.41 -14.18
N LEU A 267 -12.26 -1.90 -14.51
CA LEU A 267 -11.80 -2.08 -15.88
C LEU A 267 -12.67 -3.07 -16.65
N LEU A 268 -13.02 -4.22 -16.04
CA LEU A 268 -13.93 -5.22 -16.62
C LEU A 268 -15.31 -4.63 -16.92
N ARG A 269 -15.86 -3.84 -15.99
CA ARG A 269 -17.15 -3.15 -16.24
C ARG A 269 -17.06 -2.21 -17.42
N TRP A 270 -15.98 -1.44 -17.56
CA TRP A 270 -15.79 -0.56 -18.70
C TRP A 270 -15.70 -1.33 -20.02
N TYR A 271 -14.91 -2.40 -20.07
CA TYR A 271 -14.85 -3.26 -21.26
C TYR A 271 -16.25 -3.78 -21.66
N ARG A 272 -16.99 -4.35 -20.70
CA ARG A 272 -18.33 -4.89 -20.92
C ARG A 272 -19.36 -3.82 -21.34
N SER A 273 -19.17 -2.59 -20.90
CA SER A 273 -19.99 -1.44 -21.31
C SER A 273 -19.53 -0.76 -22.60
N GLY A 274 -18.57 -1.34 -23.34
CA GLY A 274 -18.05 -0.76 -24.58
C GLY A 274 -17.09 0.42 -24.40
N ILE A 275 -16.78 0.80 -23.15
CA ILE A 275 -15.86 1.90 -22.84
C ILE A 275 -14.42 1.40 -23.01
N ASN A 276 -13.54 2.20 -23.64
CA ASN A 276 -12.13 1.89 -23.69
C ASN A 276 -11.44 2.21 -22.36
N PRO A 277 -10.97 1.20 -21.60
CA PRO A 277 -10.31 1.46 -20.32
C PRO A 277 -9.02 2.28 -20.42
N GLN A 278 -8.31 2.22 -21.54
CA GLN A 278 -7.08 3.02 -21.73
C GLN A 278 -7.38 4.52 -21.71
N GLN A 279 -8.50 4.95 -22.31
CA GLN A 279 -8.93 6.35 -22.29
C GLN A 279 -9.34 6.85 -20.90
N ARG A 280 -9.81 5.93 -20.04
CA ARG A 280 -10.27 6.22 -18.67
C ARG A 280 -9.23 5.87 -17.60
N LEU A 281 -8.02 5.51 -17.98
CA LEU A 281 -6.99 5.08 -17.04
C LEU A 281 -6.59 6.21 -16.08
N TRP A 282 -6.59 7.45 -16.57
CA TRP A 282 -6.35 8.64 -15.76
C TRP A 282 -7.43 8.85 -14.70
N ASP A 283 -8.69 8.64 -15.06
CA ASP A 283 -9.82 8.78 -14.14
C ASP A 283 -9.68 7.78 -13.00
N LEU A 284 -9.41 6.50 -13.32
CA LEU A 284 -9.19 5.46 -12.31
C LEU A 284 -7.95 5.75 -11.46
N SER A 285 -6.87 6.22 -12.08
CA SER A 285 -5.63 6.59 -11.39
C SER A 285 -5.88 7.69 -10.37
N THR A 286 -6.59 8.75 -10.76
CA THR A 286 -6.97 9.88 -9.90
C THR A 286 -7.89 9.42 -8.77
N PHE A 287 -8.93 8.66 -9.09
CA PHE A 287 -9.87 8.11 -8.12
C PHE A 287 -9.14 7.27 -7.06
N MET A 288 -8.24 6.39 -7.48
CA MET A 288 -7.44 5.57 -6.58
C MET A 288 -6.33 6.36 -5.85
N GLY A 289 -5.98 7.55 -6.31
CA GLY A 289 -4.87 8.35 -5.77
C GLY A 289 -3.51 7.73 -6.06
N HIS A 290 -3.29 7.27 -7.29
CA HIS A 290 -1.98 6.90 -7.80
C HIS A 290 -1.24 8.16 -8.27
N VAL A 291 0.04 8.26 -7.93
CA VAL A 291 0.88 9.39 -8.34
C VAL A 291 1.24 9.28 -9.83
N HIS A 292 1.41 8.05 -10.30
CA HIS A 292 1.76 7.76 -11.68
C HIS A 292 0.72 6.80 -12.29
N PRO A 293 0.15 7.11 -13.47
CA PRO A 293 -0.80 6.25 -14.16
C PRO A 293 -0.27 4.85 -14.46
N ALA A 294 1.04 4.70 -14.65
CA ALA A 294 1.70 3.41 -14.80
C ALA A 294 1.37 2.44 -13.65
N SER A 295 1.14 2.97 -12.43
CA SER A 295 0.70 2.14 -11.29
C SER A 295 -0.72 1.59 -11.46
N THR A 296 -1.52 2.19 -12.33
CA THR A 296 -2.88 1.72 -12.68
C THR A 296 -2.85 0.86 -13.96
N ALA A 297 -1.96 1.17 -14.90
CA ALA A 297 -1.81 0.43 -16.15
C ALA A 297 -1.47 -1.06 -15.93
N VAL A 298 -0.78 -1.38 -14.84
CA VAL A 298 -0.52 -2.77 -14.42
C VAL A 298 -1.80 -3.61 -14.37
N TYR A 299 -2.94 -3.02 -14.04
CA TYR A 299 -4.20 -3.77 -13.96
C TYR A 299 -4.77 -4.17 -15.32
N LEU A 300 -4.34 -3.56 -16.42
CA LEU A 300 -4.82 -3.90 -17.78
C LEU A 300 -4.39 -5.30 -18.25
N THR A 301 -3.32 -5.84 -17.67
CA THR A 301 -2.74 -7.14 -18.09
C THR A 301 -2.71 -8.18 -16.97
N ILE A 302 -3.41 -7.91 -15.85
CA ILE A 302 -3.22 -8.72 -14.64
C ILE A 302 -4.07 -10.00 -14.61
N THR A 303 -5.11 -10.10 -15.44
CA THR A 303 -6.01 -11.27 -15.49
C THR A 303 -6.27 -11.74 -16.89
N ALA A 304 -6.43 -13.07 -17.05
CA ALA A 304 -6.87 -13.68 -18.31
C ALA A 304 -8.23 -13.11 -18.76
N GLU A 305 -9.17 -12.91 -17.82
CA GLU A 305 -10.49 -12.36 -18.10
C GLU A 305 -10.43 -10.95 -18.74
N LEU A 306 -9.51 -10.08 -18.27
CA LEU A 306 -9.30 -8.77 -18.90
C LEU A 306 -8.68 -8.89 -20.29
N LEU A 307 -7.76 -9.83 -20.48
CA LEU A 307 -7.14 -10.10 -21.77
C LEU A 307 -8.15 -10.68 -22.75
N ASP A 308 -9.03 -11.56 -22.29
CA ASP A 308 -10.12 -12.14 -23.10
C ASP A 308 -11.13 -11.06 -23.55
N GLU A 309 -11.54 -10.17 -22.65
CA GLU A 309 -12.43 -9.05 -23.01
C GLU A 309 -11.75 -8.08 -24.00
N ALA A 310 -10.46 -7.81 -23.83
CA ALA A 310 -9.69 -6.99 -24.75
C ALA A 310 -9.59 -7.68 -26.13
N ASN A 311 -9.35 -9.00 -26.17
CA ASN A 311 -9.25 -9.80 -27.37
C ASN A 311 -10.59 -9.87 -28.13
N GLN A 312 -11.71 -10.13 -27.45
CA GLN A 312 -13.04 -10.10 -28.04
C GLN A 312 -13.38 -8.74 -28.67
N ARG A 313 -12.93 -7.65 -28.03
CA ARG A 313 -13.11 -6.31 -28.59
C ARG A 313 -12.27 -6.10 -29.84
N PHE A 314 -11.01 -6.55 -29.82
CA PHE A 314 -10.13 -6.52 -30.98
C PHE A 314 -10.74 -7.31 -32.17
N HIS A 315 -11.22 -8.53 -31.93
CA HIS A 315 -11.88 -9.33 -32.94
C HIS A 315 -13.11 -8.65 -33.56
N ARG A 316 -13.95 -8.03 -32.72
CA ARG A 316 -15.11 -7.26 -33.23
C ARG A 316 -14.70 -6.08 -34.10
N PHE A 317 -13.59 -5.41 -33.75
CA PHE A 317 -13.05 -4.32 -34.54
C PHE A 317 -12.37 -4.79 -35.83
N ALA A 318 -11.59 -5.87 -35.76
CA ALA A 318 -10.82 -6.38 -36.89
C ALA A 318 -11.65 -7.19 -37.89
N ALA A 319 -12.76 -7.82 -37.47
CA ALA A 319 -13.57 -8.69 -38.31
C ALA A 319 -14.09 -8.03 -39.61
N PRO A 320 -14.55 -6.77 -39.66
CA PRO A 320 -14.89 -6.09 -40.90
C PRO A 320 -13.68 -5.93 -41.83
N LEU A 321 -12.54 -5.49 -41.29
CA LEU A 321 -11.32 -5.23 -42.02
C LEU A 321 -10.73 -6.51 -42.65
N LEU A 322 -10.82 -7.63 -41.95
CA LEU A 322 -10.34 -8.93 -42.41
C LEU A 322 -11.22 -9.51 -43.54
N LYS A 323 -12.51 -9.15 -43.61
CA LYS A 323 -13.41 -9.52 -44.69
C LYS A 323 -13.15 -8.73 -45.97
N GLU A 324 -12.76 -7.45 -45.84
CA GLU A 324 -12.40 -6.62 -47.01
C GLU A 324 -11.08 -7.05 -47.69
N VAL A 325 -10.15 -7.64 -46.93
CA VAL A 325 -8.85 -8.10 -47.45
C VAL A 325 -8.96 -9.49 -48.07
N ALA A 326 -10.04 -10.23 -47.80
CA ALA A 326 -10.29 -11.58 -48.32
C ALA A 326 -11.18 -11.61 -49.60
N GLN A 327 -11.60 -10.47 -50.10
CA GLN A 327 -12.26 -10.24 -51.38
C GLN A 327 -11.27 -9.63 -52.40
#